data_bccf1286c0e73305c5f2431fcef2d229
#
_entry.id   bccf1286c0e73305c5f2431fcef2d229
#
_cell.length_a   1.000
_cell.length_b   1.000
_cell.length_c   1.000
_cell.angle_alpha   90.00
_cell.angle_beta   90.00
_cell.angle_gamma   90.00
#
_symmetry.space_group_name_H-M   'P 1'
#
loop_
_entity.id
_entity.type
_entity.pdbx_description
1 polymer ?
#
loop_
_entity_poly.entity_id
_entity_poly.type
_entity_poly.pdbx_seq_one_letter_code
_entity_poly.pdbx_strand_id
1 'polypeptide(L)'
;MIPAGKILKKHAVRPRRRFSQSFLKDDNVARKIVGAADLRGNDVVLEIGAGHGILTRLMAPRVKKLLAVEIDPYLIAVLEEEAGGRDNVVILNADILKLDLAALLAGYGGEGKKI
;
A
#
# COMPACT_ATOMS: atom_id res chain seq x y z
N MET A 1 -5.22 -0.29 -15.21
CA MET A 1 -5.17 -0.83 -14.45
C MET A 1 -4.94 -0.64 -13.33
N ILE A 2 -5.05 -1.41 -12.63
CA ILE A 2 -4.97 -1.16 -11.48
C ILE A 2 -3.92 -1.52 -10.85
N PRO A 3 -3.16 -0.64 -10.52
CA PRO A 3 -2.08 -0.90 -9.67
C PRO A 3 -2.58 -1.45 -8.41
N ALA A 4 -1.69 -2.05 -7.66
CA ALA A 4 -2.03 -2.60 -6.38
C ALA A 4 -2.65 -1.56 -5.48
N GLY A 5 -2.20 -0.34 -5.59
CA GLY A 5 -2.77 0.73 -4.80
C GLY A 5 -4.25 0.91 -5.05
N LYS A 6 -4.67 0.76 -6.30
CA LYS A 6 -6.09 0.88 -6.58
C LYS A 6 -6.87 -0.31 -6.08
N ILE A 7 -6.29 -1.50 -6.13
CA ILE A 7 -6.94 -2.66 -5.59
C ILE A 7 -7.15 -2.49 -4.12
N LEU A 8 -6.10 -2.06 -3.44
CA LEU A 8 -6.20 -1.83 -2.01
C LEU A 8 -7.16 -0.73 -1.69
N LYS A 9 -7.20 0.28 -2.51
CA LYS A 9 -8.14 1.34 -2.30
C LYS A 9 -9.56 0.82 -2.36
N LYS A 10 -9.84 -0.04 -3.31
CA LYS A 10 -11.13 -0.63 -3.34
C LYS A 10 -11.41 -1.42 -2.10
N HIS A 11 -10.44 -2.15 -1.60
CA HIS A 11 -10.65 -2.91 -0.40
C HIS A 11 -10.69 -2.03 0.83
N ALA A 12 -9.86 -1.04 0.87
CA ALA A 12 -9.81 -0.17 2.00
C ALA A 12 -11.06 0.65 2.17
N VAL A 13 -11.69 1.04 1.08
CA VAL A 13 -12.86 1.83 1.24
C VAL A 13 -14.04 1.00 1.50
N ARG A 14 -13.92 -0.28 1.47
CA ARG A 14 -14.84 -1.03 1.80
C ARG A 14 -14.97 -1.11 3.07
N PRO A 15 -15.59 -1.17 3.52
CA PRO A 15 -16.05 -0.73 4.58
C PRO A 15 -15.92 -1.25 5.83
N ARG A 16 -15.89 -2.40 6.11
CA ARG A 16 -15.83 -2.85 7.42
C ARG A 16 -14.45 -3.08 7.81
N ARG A 17 -13.95 -2.29 8.77
CA ARG A 17 -12.67 -2.45 9.31
C ARG A 17 -12.40 -3.86 9.72
N ARG A 18 -13.32 -4.47 10.41
CA ARG A 18 -13.16 -5.82 10.87
C ARG A 18 -12.98 -6.81 9.73
N PHE A 19 -13.79 -6.65 8.71
CA PHE A 19 -13.71 -7.50 7.54
C PHE A 19 -12.36 -7.32 6.83
N SER A 20 -11.93 -6.09 6.66
CA SER A 20 -10.65 -5.81 6.03
C SER A 20 -9.50 -6.42 6.79
N GLN A 21 -9.54 -6.33 8.10
CA GLN A 21 -8.47 -6.90 8.91
C GLN A 21 -8.41 -8.41 8.77
N SER A 22 -9.54 -9.10 8.78
CA SER A 22 -9.55 -10.52 8.61
C SER A 22 -9.05 -10.94 7.25
N PHE A 23 -9.48 -10.22 6.25
CA PHE A 23 -9.10 -10.49 4.89
C PHE A 23 -7.58 -10.35 4.72
N LEU A 24 -7.02 -9.30 5.27
CA LEU A 24 -5.59 -9.06 5.13
C LEU A 24 -4.72 -9.95 6.00
N LYS A 25 -5.31 -10.68 6.92
CA LYS A 25 -4.53 -11.61 7.72
C LYS A 25 -4.31 -12.93 7.04
N ASP A 26 -5.04 -13.20 5.97
CA ASP A 26 -4.91 -14.44 5.26
C ASP A 26 -3.86 -14.26 4.15
N ASP A 27 -2.70 -14.83 4.34
CA ASP A 27 -1.61 -14.72 3.38
C ASP A 27 -1.97 -15.23 1.99
N ASN A 28 -2.80 -16.26 1.92
CA ASN A 28 -3.20 -16.79 0.61
C ASN A 28 -4.06 -15.80 -0.14
N VAL A 29 -4.96 -15.14 0.55
CA VAL A 29 -5.81 -14.13 -0.06
C VAL A 29 -4.94 -12.93 -0.46
N ALA A 30 -4.04 -12.54 0.43
CA ALA A 30 -3.14 -11.42 0.14
C ALA A 30 -2.29 -11.69 -1.10
N ARG A 31 -1.78 -12.91 -1.24
CA ARG A 31 -0.97 -13.27 -2.41
C ARG A 31 -1.79 -13.22 -3.68
N LYS A 32 -3.05 -13.60 -3.62
CA LYS A 32 -3.93 -13.54 -4.78
C LYS A 32 -4.18 -12.10 -5.20
N ILE A 33 -4.38 -11.23 -4.23
CA ILE A 33 -4.58 -9.80 -4.50
C ILE A 33 -3.35 -9.22 -5.18
N VAL A 34 -2.18 -9.51 -4.63
CA VAL A 34 -0.93 -8.99 -5.18
C VAL A 34 -0.69 -9.55 -6.57
N GLY A 35 -0.99 -10.84 -6.78
CA GLY A 35 -0.84 -11.45 -8.08
C GLY A 35 -1.75 -10.80 -9.12
N ALA A 36 -2.97 -10.45 -8.72
CA ALA A 36 -3.94 -9.83 -9.63
C ALA A 36 -3.60 -8.39 -9.97
N ALA A 37 -2.75 -7.75 -9.18
CA ALA A 37 -2.41 -6.35 -9.38
C ALA A 37 -1.49 -6.11 -10.57
N ASP A 38 -0.89 -7.15 -11.11
CA ASP A 38 -0.01 -7.04 -12.26
C ASP A 38 1.09 -5.99 -12.02
N LEU A 39 1.82 -6.17 -10.93
CA LEU A 39 2.86 -5.24 -10.54
C LEU A 39 4.12 -5.43 -11.38
N ARG A 40 4.78 -4.33 -11.70
CA ARG A 40 5.99 -4.35 -12.49
C ARG A 40 7.11 -3.65 -11.76
N GLY A 41 8.32 -4.00 -12.11
CA GLY A 41 9.49 -3.50 -11.41
C GLY A 41 9.72 -2.00 -11.52
N ASN A 42 9.09 -1.33 -12.47
CA ASN A 42 9.22 0.12 -12.58
C ASN A 42 7.99 0.87 -12.03
N ASP A 43 7.08 0.16 -11.40
CA ASP A 43 5.90 0.82 -10.83
C ASP A 43 6.20 1.55 -9.54
N VAL A 44 5.54 2.68 -9.37
CA VAL A 44 5.45 3.36 -8.08
C VAL A 44 4.03 3.15 -7.60
N VAL A 45 3.89 2.53 -6.45
CA VAL A 45 2.57 2.14 -5.94
C VAL A 45 2.22 2.94 -4.70
N LEU A 46 1.00 3.40 -4.64
CA LEU A 46 0.46 4.05 -3.46
C LEU A 46 -0.54 3.10 -2.80
N GLU A 47 -0.20 2.68 -1.61
CA GLU A 47 -1.07 1.79 -0.84
C GLU A 47 -1.79 2.61 0.23
N ILE A 48 -3.11 2.60 0.21
CA ILE A 48 -3.90 3.38 1.14
C ILE A 48 -4.50 2.45 2.18
N GLY A 49 -4.27 2.79 3.45
CA GLY A 49 -4.75 1.95 4.54
C GLY A 49 -3.93 0.68 4.68
N ALA A 50 -2.62 0.84 4.76
CA ALA A 50 -1.69 -0.29 4.76
C ALA A 50 -1.88 -1.25 5.95
N GLY A 51 -2.43 -0.75 7.03
CA GLY A 51 -2.78 -1.60 8.16
C GLY A 51 -1.59 -2.32 8.76
N HIS A 52 -1.69 -3.64 8.83
CA HIS A 52 -0.64 -4.46 9.43
C HIS A 52 0.53 -4.74 8.49
N GLY A 53 0.45 -4.31 7.24
CA GLY A 53 1.59 -4.40 6.34
C GLY A 53 1.74 -5.69 5.57
N ILE A 54 0.75 -6.56 5.59
CA ILE A 54 0.84 -7.83 4.87
C ILE A 54 0.98 -7.62 3.38
N LEU A 55 0.12 -6.81 2.80
CA LEU A 55 0.20 -6.53 1.37
C LEU A 55 1.45 -5.70 1.06
N THR A 56 1.80 -4.77 1.94
CA THR A 56 3.00 -3.96 1.79
C THR A 56 4.22 -4.86 1.63
N ARG A 57 4.35 -5.83 2.52
CA ARG A 57 5.47 -6.75 2.53
C ARG A 57 5.53 -7.58 1.26
N LEU A 58 4.38 -7.99 0.76
CA LEU A 58 4.33 -8.82 -0.45
C LEU A 58 4.55 -8.02 -1.72
N MET A 59 4.13 -6.75 -1.73
CA MET A 59 4.30 -5.90 -2.92
C MET A 59 5.69 -5.31 -3.05
N ALA A 60 6.33 -5.01 -1.94
CA ALA A 60 7.60 -4.30 -1.96
C ALA A 60 8.66 -4.92 -2.89
N PRO A 61 8.84 -6.24 -2.89
CA PRO A 61 9.86 -6.81 -3.76
C PRO A 61 9.55 -6.71 -5.25
N ARG A 62 8.33 -6.36 -5.60
CA ARG A 62 7.89 -6.40 -6.99
C ARG A 62 7.86 -5.05 -7.68
N VAL A 63 8.09 -3.98 -6.94
CA VAL A 63 7.90 -2.63 -7.50
C VAL A 63 9.12 -1.76 -7.25
N LYS A 64 9.17 -0.64 -7.94
CA LYS A 64 10.27 0.29 -7.80
C LYS A 64 10.18 1.00 -6.46
N LYS A 65 8.98 1.46 -6.10
CA LYS A 65 8.77 2.22 -4.88
C LYS A 65 7.36 1.98 -4.39
N LEU A 66 7.21 1.84 -3.09
CA LEU A 66 5.91 1.65 -2.48
C LEU A 66 5.71 2.70 -1.40
N LEU A 67 4.67 3.49 -1.55
CA LEU A 67 4.30 4.50 -0.57
C LEU A 67 3.11 3.96 0.20
N ALA A 68 3.33 3.61 1.46
CA ALA A 68 2.29 3.03 2.29
C ALA A 68 1.74 4.09 3.24
N VAL A 69 0.48 4.43 3.07
CA VAL A 69 -0.17 5.48 3.84
C VAL A 69 -1.11 4.85 4.84
N GLU A 70 -0.97 5.22 6.08
CA GLU A 70 -1.82 4.72 7.15
C GLU A 70 -2.12 5.85 8.13
N ILE A 71 -3.39 6.03 8.46
CA ILE A 71 -3.79 7.12 9.34
C ILE A 71 -3.67 6.77 10.81
N ASP A 72 -3.79 5.50 11.15
CA ASP A 72 -3.78 5.04 12.54
C ASP A 72 -2.36 4.92 13.07
N PRO A 73 -1.96 5.77 14.02
CA PRO A 73 -0.58 5.72 14.52
C PRO A 73 -0.21 4.40 15.18
N TYR A 74 -1.19 3.70 15.73
CA TYR A 74 -0.91 2.39 16.31
C TYR A 74 -0.49 1.41 15.22
N LEU A 75 -1.18 1.45 14.10
CA LEU A 75 -0.87 0.56 12.99
C LEU A 75 0.44 0.94 12.30
N ILE A 76 0.86 2.19 12.40
CA ILE A 76 2.14 2.60 11.85
C ILE A 76 3.28 1.83 12.51
N ALA A 77 3.22 1.65 13.81
CA ALA A 77 4.27 0.90 14.51
C ALA A 77 4.32 -0.55 14.04
N VAL A 78 3.15 -1.15 13.84
CA VAL A 78 3.06 -2.51 13.36
C VAL A 78 3.56 -2.60 11.91
N LEU A 79 3.18 -1.64 11.10
CA LEU A 79 3.57 -1.58 9.71
C LEU A 79 5.09 -1.45 9.55
N GLU A 80 5.71 -0.63 10.37
CA GLU A 80 7.14 -0.47 10.33
C GLU A 80 7.86 -1.76 10.71
N GLU A 81 7.31 -2.49 11.65
CA GLU A 81 7.88 -3.74 12.06
C GLU A 81 7.76 -4.79 10.95
N GLU A 82 6.60 -4.83 10.30
CA GLU A 82 6.34 -5.83 9.26
C GLU A 82 7.02 -5.52 7.93
N ALA A 83 7.04 -4.28 7.55
CA ALA A 83 7.45 -3.89 6.20
C ALA A 83 8.50 -2.80 6.13
N GLY A 84 8.86 -2.21 7.25
CA GLY A 84 9.85 -1.15 7.27
C GLY A 84 11.24 -1.69 7.01
N GLY A 85 12.17 -0.77 6.82
CA GLY A 85 13.56 -1.15 6.61
C GLY A 85 13.91 -1.56 5.19
N ARG A 86 12.94 -1.56 4.29
CA ARG A 86 13.21 -1.83 2.88
C ARG A 86 13.46 -0.51 2.19
N ASP A 87 14.49 -0.48 1.36
CA ASP A 87 14.90 0.75 0.69
C ASP A 87 13.82 1.38 -0.16
N ASN A 88 12.93 0.56 -0.69
CA ASN A 88 11.90 1.05 -1.60
C ASN A 88 10.54 1.28 -0.95
N VAL A 89 10.45 1.17 0.37
CA VAL A 89 9.19 1.40 1.07
C VAL A 89 9.26 2.69 1.86
N VAL A 90 8.26 3.54 1.66
CA VAL A 90 8.11 4.77 2.43
C VAL A 90 6.80 4.66 3.18
N ILE A 91 6.85 4.77 4.48
CA ILE A 91 5.66 4.69 5.32
C ILE A 91 5.26 6.08 5.76
N LEU A 92 4.01 6.44 5.52
CA LEU A 92 3.51 7.77 5.86
C LEU A 92 2.32 7.67 6.79
N ASN A 93 2.44 8.31 7.94
CA ASN A 93 1.32 8.40 8.87
C ASN A 93 0.53 9.64 8.48
N ALA A 94 -0.50 9.47 7.69
CA ALA A 94 -1.23 10.61 7.13
C ALA A 94 -2.65 10.22 6.74
N ASP A 95 -3.48 11.23 6.63
CA ASP A 95 -4.83 11.08 6.10
C ASP A 95 -4.74 11.28 4.60
N ILE A 96 -5.06 10.26 3.84
CA ILE A 96 -4.96 10.31 2.39
C ILE A 96 -5.79 11.45 1.79
N LEU A 97 -6.86 11.80 2.45
CA LEU A 97 -7.74 12.87 1.96
C LEU A 97 -7.10 14.25 2.06
N LYS A 98 -6.05 14.36 2.84
CA LYS A 98 -5.35 15.63 3.05
C LYS A 98 -4.04 15.71 2.28
N LEU A 99 -3.71 14.69 1.51
CA LEU A 99 -2.46 14.66 0.77
C LEU A 99 -2.64 15.17 -0.64
N ASP A 100 -1.64 15.88 -1.14
CA ASP A 100 -1.57 16.23 -2.55
C ASP A 100 -0.92 15.06 -3.26
N LEU A 101 -1.73 14.19 -3.83
CA LEU A 101 -1.23 12.95 -4.43
C LEU A 101 -0.31 13.19 -5.61
N ALA A 102 -0.63 14.20 -6.42
CA ALA A 102 0.19 14.48 -7.58
C ALA A 102 1.59 14.91 -7.16
N ALA A 103 1.68 15.79 -6.17
CA ALA A 103 2.96 16.24 -5.67
C ALA A 103 3.72 15.10 -5.01
N LEU A 104 3.02 14.29 -4.26
CA LEU A 104 3.63 13.16 -3.57
C LEU A 104 4.24 12.18 -4.57
N LEU A 105 3.48 11.79 -5.57
CA LEU A 105 3.96 10.83 -6.55
C LEU A 105 5.09 11.39 -7.40
N ALA A 106 5.01 12.67 -7.76
CA ALA A 106 6.06 13.30 -8.53
C ALA A 106 7.36 13.32 -7.76
N GLY A 107 7.28 13.52 -6.45
CA GLY A 107 8.46 13.54 -5.60
C GLY A 107 9.18 12.21 -5.54
N TYR A 108 8.49 11.13 -5.87
CA TYR A 108 9.10 9.79 -5.85
C TYR A 108 9.23 9.19 -7.24
N GLY A 109 9.13 10.03 -8.29
CA GLY A 109 9.31 9.55 -9.64
C GLY A 109 8.13 8.80 -10.19
N GLY A 110 6.96 9.05 -9.61
CA GLY A 110 5.75 8.35 -10.00
C GLY A 110 4.89 9.06 -11.00
N GLU A 111 5.47 10.04 -11.70
CA GLU A 111 4.67 10.82 -12.61
C GLU A 111 3.88 9.99 -13.58
N GLY A 112 2.62 10.24 -13.62
CA GLY A 112 1.70 9.56 -14.50
C GLY A 112 1.54 8.09 -14.22
N LYS A 113 2.12 7.64 -13.14
CA LYS A 113 2.09 6.23 -12.88
C LYS A 113 0.94 5.84 -12.00
N LYS A 114 0.94 4.60 -11.67
CA LYS A 114 -0.15 3.95 -11.00
C LYS A 114 -0.30 4.32 -9.56
N ILE A 115 -1.49 4.32 -9.12
CA ILE A 115 -1.83 4.57 -7.75
C ILE A 115 -2.61 3.40 -7.23
#